data_d48d49ab4b7822d783f0f7c8610c6f4c
#
_entry.id   d48d49ab4b7822d783f0f7c8610c6f4c
#
_cell.length_a   1.000
_cell.length_b   1.000
_cell.length_c   1.000
_cell.angle_alpha   90.00
_cell.angle_beta   90.00
_cell.angle_gamma   90.00
#
_symmetry.space_group_name_H-M   'P 1'
#
loop_
_entity.id
_entity.type
_entity.pdbx_description
1 polymer ?
#
loop_
_entity_poly.entity_id
_entity_poly.type
_entity_poly.pdbx_seq_one_letter_code
_entity_poly.pdbx_strand_id
1 'polypeptide(L)'
;LGTGLFKQGFKGGAKIPADEADKQAKEPEVDRAQKAEVIGGLNTEFSKAGVVVVARYQGMTVADMMKLRSQMRAVGASFKVSKNRLARRATEGTMAKPIEGLLKGPTGIAFSDDPIAAPKVAVDYAKTNAKFVILGGVVGTTFIDADGVKALASLPSLNELRATIAGMLLQPATKIARILQAPGGQIARVISAHAKKSEAA
;
A
#
# COMPACT_ATOMS: atom_id res chain seq x y z
N LEU A 1 -69.12 42.06 4.19
CA LEU A 1 -69.09 42.10 2.74
C LEU A 1 -67.71 41.77 2.23
N GLY A 2 -67.42 40.67 1.74
CA GLY A 2 -67.40 39.86 0.55
C GLY A 2 -66.02 39.24 0.55
N THR A 3 -65.73 38.12 1.01
CA THR A 3 -65.87 36.75 0.51
C THR A 3 -65.52 36.60 -0.97
N GLY A 4 -64.58 35.81 -1.25
CA GLY A 4 -64.71 35.08 -2.49
C GLY A 4 -63.42 34.80 -3.21
N LEU A 5 -63.16 33.52 -3.32
CA LEU A 5 -62.51 32.84 -4.45
C LEU A 5 -60.99 33.08 -4.65
N PHE A 6 -60.22 32.09 -4.36
CA PHE A 6 -59.40 31.44 -5.39
C PHE A 6 -58.96 30.04 -4.90
N LYS A 7 -59.88 29.07 -5.06
CA LYS A 7 -59.50 27.65 -5.19
C LYS A 7 -59.25 27.41 -6.67
N GLN A 8 -58.04 27.42 -7.13
CA GLN A 8 -57.65 26.73 -8.35
C GLN A 8 -56.67 25.61 -7.98
N GLY A 9 -57.18 24.41 -8.15
CA GLY A 9 -56.45 23.16 -7.98
C GLY A 9 -55.35 23.01 -9.01
N PHE A 10 -54.17 22.86 -8.55
CA PHE A 10 -53.05 22.37 -9.34
C PHE A 10 -53.20 20.83 -9.48
N LYS A 11 -54.01 20.38 -10.42
CA LYS A 11 -54.01 19.00 -10.91
C LYS A 11 -53.03 18.93 -12.06
N GLY A 12 -51.86 18.33 -11.84
CA GLY A 12 -50.92 18.11 -12.90
C GLY A 12 -49.68 17.37 -12.35
N GLY A 13 -49.89 16.33 -11.56
CA GLY A 13 -48.87 15.35 -11.30
C GLY A 13 -48.66 14.51 -12.56
N ALA A 14 -47.71 14.88 -13.39
CA ALA A 14 -47.24 14.03 -14.46
C ALA A 14 -46.74 12.72 -13.81
N LYS A 15 -47.51 11.65 -13.96
CA LYS A 15 -47.09 10.29 -13.69
C LYS A 15 -45.91 10.01 -14.63
N ILE A 16 -44.70 10.03 -14.11
CA ILE A 16 -43.52 9.48 -14.79
C ILE A 16 -43.89 8.01 -15.03
N PRO A 17 -43.87 7.52 -16.28
CA PRO A 17 -44.15 6.12 -16.55
C PRO A 17 -43.17 5.24 -15.78
N ALA A 18 -43.68 4.23 -15.09
CA ALA A 18 -42.91 3.30 -14.24
C ALA A 18 -41.77 2.61 -15.01
N ASP A 19 -41.84 2.59 -16.31
CA ASP A 19 -40.84 2.01 -17.22
C ASP A 19 -39.56 2.87 -17.36
N GLU A 20 -39.61 4.18 -17.08
CA GLU A 20 -38.44 5.05 -17.11
C GLU A 20 -37.74 5.11 -15.74
N ALA A 21 -38.45 4.89 -14.65
CA ALA A 21 -37.88 4.80 -13.33
C ALA A 21 -37.07 3.50 -13.17
N ASP A 22 -37.45 2.41 -13.80
CA ASP A 22 -36.77 1.12 -13.80
C ASP A 22 -35.51 1.12 -14.68
N LYS A 23 -35.42 2.00 -15.67
CA LYS A 23 -34.23 2.16 -16.53
C LYS A 23 -33.10 2.96 -15.86
N GLN A 24 -33.41 3.81 -14.88
CA GLN A 24 -32.39 4.60 -14.16
C GLN A 24 -31.75 3.86 -12.97
N ALA A 25 -32.31 2.75 -12.52
CA ALA A 25 -31.80 1.92 -11.43
C ALA A 25 -30.94 0.73 -11.90
N LYS A 26 -30.81 0.51 -13.21
CA LYS A 26 -29.91 -0.53 -13.73
C LYS A 26 -28.50 0.03 -13.83
N GLU A 27 -27.75 -0.01 -12.71
CA GLU A 27 -26.30 -0.05 -12.79
C GLU A 27 -25.93 -1.12 -13.83
N PRO A 28 -24.91 -0.86 -14.71
CA PRO A 28 -24.53 -1.84 -15.72
C PRO A 28 -24.26 -3.15 -15.03
N GLU A 29 -25.11 -4.13 -15.27
CA GLU A 29 -24.97 -5.48 -14.75
C GLU A 29 -23.72 -6.06 -15.40
N VAL A 30 -22.57 -5.89 -14.69
CA VAL A 30 -21.31 -6.48 -15.11
C VAL A 30 -21.55 -7.96 -15.24
N ASP A 31 -21.51 -8.46 -16.47
CA ASP A 31 -21.84 -9.82 -16.84
C ASP A 31 -21.11 -10.82 -15.95
N ARG A 32 -21.70 -12.00 -15.71
CA ARG A 32 -21.06 -13.08 -14.96
C ARG A 32 -19.68 -13.42 -15.50
N ALA A 33 -19.51 -13.35 -16.82
CA ALA A 33 -18.25 -13.56 -17.51
C ALA A 33 -17.18 -12.53 -17.09
N GLN A 34 -17.50 -11.24 -17.08
CA GLN A 34 -16.60 -10.18 -16.66
C GLN A 34 -16.23 -10.29 -15.17
N LYS A 35 -17.17 -10.70 -14.31
CA LYS A 35 -16.88 -10.96 -12.89
C LYS A 35 -15.92 -12.13 -12.70
N ALA A 36 -16.08 -13.20 -13.49
CA ALA A 36 -15.20 -14.35 -13.46
C ALA A 36 -13.79 -13.99 -13.97
N GLU A 37 -13.70 -13.19 -15.03
CA GLU A 37 -12.43 -12.68 -15.56
C GLU A 37 -11.67 -11.83 -14.54
N VAL A 38 -12.35 -10.90 -13.87
CA VAL A 38 -11.75 -10.08 -12.79
C VAL A 38 -11.26 -10.95 -11.63
N ILE A 39 -12.03 -11.96 -11.23
CA ILE A 39 -11.61 -12.89 -10.15
C ILE A 39 -10.38 -13.68 -10.61
N GLY A 40 -10.36 -14.20 -11.84
CA GLY A 40 -9.22 -14.92 -12.40
C GLY A 40 -7.97 -14.04 -12.48
N GLY A 41 -8.11 -12.79 -12.93
CA GLY A 41 -7.02 -11.82 -12.97
C GLY A 41 -6.45 -11.51 -11.58
N LEU A 42 -7.32 -11.24 -10.59
CA LEU A 42 -6.88 -11.01 -9.20
C LEU A 42 -6.24 -12.25 -8.57
N ASN A 43 -6.78 -13.44 -8.83
CA ASN A 43 -6.21 -14.69 -8.32
C ASN A 43 -4.79 -14.92 -8.87
N THR A 44 -4.57 -14.67 -10.16
CA THR A 44 -3.25 -14.77 -10.78
C THR A 44 -2.26 -13.77 -10.18
N GLU A 45 -2.71 -12.56 -9.88
CA GLU A 45 -1.89 -11.53 -9.24
C GLU A 45 -1.56 -11.88 -7.77
N PHE A 46 -2.53 -12.38 -7.01
CA PHE A 46 -2.30 -12.82 -5.63
C PHE A 46 -1.40 -14.05 -5.54
N SER A 47 -1.42 -14.91 -6.55
CA SER A 47 -0.52 -16.09 -6.61
C SER A 47 0.92 -15.71 -6.93
N LYS A 48 1.15 -14.63 -7.67
CA LYS A 48 2.49 -14.13 -8.01
C LYS A 48 3.04 -13.18 -6.94
N ALA A 49 2.16 -12.47 -6.24
CA ALA A 49 2.56 -11.46 -5.27
C ALA A 49 3.26 -12.07 -4.05
N GLY A 50 4.45 -11.56 -3.71
CA GLY A 50 5.15 -11.89 -2.48
C GLY A 50 4.52 -11.24 -1.24
N VAL A 51 3.86 -10.08 -1.43
CA VAL A 51 3.16 -9.35 -0.36
C VAL A 51 1.87 -8.73 -0.88
N VAL A 52 0.85 -8.75 -0.03
CA VAL A 52 -0.44 -8.10 -0.26
C VAL A 52 -0.78 -7.23 0.95
N VAL A 53 -0.93 -5.93 0.75
CA VAL A 53 -1.29 -4.96 1.80
C VAL A 53 -2.67 -4.40 1.52
N VAL A 54 -3.51 -4.38 2.55
CA VAL A 54 -4.86 -3.81 2.50
C VAL A 54 -4.88 -2.47 3.22
N ALA A 55 -5.36 -1.46 2.53
CA ALA A 55 -5.48 -0.12 3.08
C ALA A 55 -6.86 0.47 2.79
N ARG A 56 -7.34 1.32 3.69
CA ARG A 56 -8.58 2.08 3.53
C ARG A 56 -8.24 3.43 2.91
N TYR A 57 -8.99 3.81 1.87
CA TYR A 57 -8.77 5.08 1.14
C TYR A 57 -9.94 6.06 1.29
N GLN A 58 -10.69 5.97 2.37
CA GLN A 58 -11.88 6.78 2.58
C GLN A 58 -11.56 8.28 2.62
N GLY A 59 -12.22 9.06 1.75
CA GLY A 59 -12.06 10.51 1.70
C GLY A 59 -10.84 11.01 0.91
N MET A 60 -10.15 10.14 0.17
CA MET A 60 -9.08 10.55 -0.75
C MET A 60 -9.64 11.14 -2.04
N THR A 61 -8.94 12.12 -2.61
CA THR A 61 -9.26 12.68 -3.92
C THR A 61 -8.73 11.80 -5.06
N VAL A 62 -9.26 12.01 -6.27
CA VAL A 62 -8.77 11.30 -7.47
C VAL A 62 -7.28 11.61 -7.73
N ALA A 63 -6.87 12.87 -7.52
CA ALA A 63 -5.47 13.29 -7.65
C ALA A 63 -4.54 12.54 -6.68
N ASP A 64 -4.97 12.35 -5.43
CA ASP A 64 -4.22 11.60 -4.41
C ASP A 64 -4.07 10.12 -4.80
N MET A 65 -5.16 9.52 -5.32
CA MET A 65 -5.13 8.14 -5.81
C MET A 65 -4.20 7.97 -7.02
N MET A 66 -4.15 8.95 -7.91
CA MET A 66 -3.22 8.94 -9.05
C MET A 66 -1.77 9.03 -8.59
N LYS A 67 -1.46 9.91 -7.63
CA LYS A 67 -0.13 10.02 -7.02
C LYS A 67 0.30 8.71 -6.37
N LEU A 68 -0.58 8.09 -5.57
CA LEU A 68 -0.31 6.81 -4.93
C LEU A 68 0.00 5.71 -5.97
N ARG A 69 -0.81 5.59 -7.01
CA ARG A 69 -0.57 4.61 -8.09
C ARG A 69 0.74 4.87 -8.83
N SER A 70 1.09 6.13 -9.08
CA SER A 70 2.35 6.49 -9.73
C SER A 70 3.55 6.09 -8.84
N GLN A 71 3.51 6.39 -7.55
CA GLN A 71 4.55 6.01 -6.60
C GLN A 71 4.68 4.49 -6.46
N MET A 72 3.56 3.77 -6.40
CA MET A 72 3.57 2.30 -6.35
C MET A 72 4.21 1.70 -7.61
N ARG A 73 3.83 2.19 -8.80
CA ARG A 73 4.41 1.72 -10.08
C ARG A 73 5.91 1.98 -10.18
N ALA A 74 6.40 3.10 -9.66
CA ALA A 74 7.82 3.43 -9.67
C ALA A 74 8.69 2.41 -8.90
N VAL A 75 8.10 1.70 -7.94
CA VAL A 75 8.78 0.69 -7.09
C VAL A 75 8.40 -0.75 -7.50
N GLY A 76 7.72 -0.92 -8.63
CA GLY A 76 7.28 -2.23 -9.10
C GLY A 76 6.09 -2.81 -8.34
N ALA A 77 5.41 -2.00 -7.51
CA ALA A 77 4.18 -2.39 -6.83
C ALA A 77 2.95 -1.93 -7.65
N SER A 78 1.83 -2.61 -7.45
CA SER A 78 0.56 -2.23 -8.06
C SER A 78 -0.50 -1.97 -7.00
N PHE A 79 -1.35 -0.96 -7.24
CA PHE A 79 -2.47 -0.65 -6.36
C PHE A 79 -3.79 -0.75 -7.13
N LYS A 80 -4.63 -1.70 -6.73
CA LYS A 80 -5.95 -1.93 -7.32
C LYS A 80 -7.07 -1.74 -6.31
N VAL A 81 -8.18 -1.25 -6.81
CA VAL A 81 -9.43 -1.14 -6.07
C VAL A 81 -10.44 -2.05 -6.75
N SER A 82 -10.98 -2.98 -6.01
CA SER A 82 -11.97 -3.94 -6.49
C SER A 82 -13.15 -4.04 -5.54
N LYS A 83 -14.27 -4.58 -6.01
CA LYS A 83 -15.41 -4.89 -5.14
C LYS A 83 -15.00 -5.96 -4.12
N ASN A 84 -15.17 -5.70 -2.83
CA ASN A 84 -14.73 -6.59 -1.74
C ASN A 84 -15.23 -8.04 -1.89
N ARG A 85 -16.46 -8.24 -2.40
CA ARG A 85 -17.00 -9.58 -2.66
C ARG A 85 -16.20 -10.35 -3.71
N LEU A 86 -15.70 -9.67 -4.75
CA LEU A 86 -14.87 -10.28 -5.79
C LEU A 86 -13.46 -10.55 -5.27
N ALA A 87 -12.90 -9.60 -4.52
CA ALA A 87 -11.60 -9.77 -3.87
C ALA A 87 -11.61 -10.98 -2.90
N ARG A 88 -12.64 -11.13 -2.06
CA ARG A 88 -12.79 -12.30 -1.18
C ARG A 88 -12.81 -13.62 -1.94
N ARG A 89 -13.57 -13.71 -3.04
CA ARG A 89 -13.56 -14.91 -3.87
C ARG A 89 -12.21 -15.17 -4.55
N ALA A 90 -11.48 -14.10 -4.89
CA ALA A 90 -10.15 -14.23 -5.47
C ALA A 90 -9.08 -14.66 -4.45
N THR A 91 -9.30 -14.40 -3.13
CA THR A 91 -8.40 -14.86 -2.07
C THR A 91 -8.63 -16.33 -1.70
N GLU A 92 -9.78 -16.92 -2.07
CA GLU A 92 -10.04 -18.35 -1.88
C GLU A 92 -9.04 -19.18 -2.68
N GLY A 93 -8.28 -20.05 -2.00
CA GLY A 93 -7.26 -20.89 -2.63
C GLY A 93 -5.90 -20.21 -2.85
N THR A 94 -5.71 -18.95 -2.43
CA THR A 94 -4.43 -18.24 -2.48
C THR A 94 -3.83 -17.99 -1.10
N MET A 95 -2.57 -17.58 -1.04
CA MET A 95 -1.88 -17.20 0.21
C MET A 95 -2.55 -16.00 0.89
N ALA A 96 -3.37 -15.24 0.17
CA ALA A 96 -4.05 -14.05 0.65
C ALA A 96 -5.34 -14.32 1.48
N LYS A 97 -5.70 -15.59 1.75
CA LYS A 97 -6.89 -15.95 2.55
C LYS A 97 -7.01 -15.22 3.89
N PRO A 98 -5.94 -15.00 4.69
CA PRO A 98 -6.05 -14.32 5.97
C PRO A 98 -6.52 -12.86 5.87
N ILE A 99 -6.45 -12.23 4.68
CA ILE A 99 -6.87 -10.83 4.46
C ILE A 99 -8.40 -10.68 4.40
N GLU A 100 -9.14 -11.75 4.24
CA GLU A 100 -10.60 -11.71 4.04
C GLU A 100 -11.33 -10.88 5.12
N GLY A 101 -10.87 -10.99 6.38
CA GLY A 101 -11.41 -10.23 7.51
C GLY A 101 -11.22 -8.71 7.40
N LEU A 102 -10.18 -8.25 6.70
CA LEU A 102 -9.84 -6.85 6.54
C LEU A 102 -10.60 -6.17 5.37
N LEU A 103 -11.19 -6.94 4.47
CA LEU A 103 -11.92 -6.43 3.30
C LEU A 103 -13.32 -5.92 3.69
N LYS A 104 -13.37 -4.88 4.55
CA LYS A 104 -14.60 -4.21 4.99
C LYS A 104 -14.53 -2.72 4.68
N GLY A 105 -15.56 -2.19 3.99
CA GLY A 105 -15.65 -0.77 3.61
C GLY A 105 -14.83 -0.43 2.34
N PRO A 106 -14.46 0.84 2.13
CA PRO A 106 -13.71 1.28 0.96
C PRO A 106 -12.24 0.89 1.09
N THR A 107 -11.90 -0.31 0.66
CA THR A 107 -10.55 -0.87 0.74
C THR A 107 -9.90 -0.99 -0.63
N GLY A 108 -8.62 -0.66 -0.68
CA GLY A 108 -7.73 -0.88 -1.81
C GLY A 108 -6.66 -1.91 -1.44
N ILE A 109 -6.18 -2.61 -2.44
CA ILE A 109 -5.21 -3.68 -2.31
C ILE A 109 -3.94 -3.26 -3.04
N ALA A 110 -2.84 -3.19 -2.31
CA ALA A 110 -1.50 -3.03 -2.86
C ALA A 110 -0.80 -4.39 -2.88
N PHE A 111 -0.17 -4.72 -3.97
CA PHE A 111 0.58 -5.97 -4.10
C PHE A 111 1.88 -5.74 -4.86
N SER A 112 2.90 -6.51 -4.50
CA SER A 112 4.20 -6.51 -5.19
C SER A 112 4.87 -7.87 -5.05
N ASP A 113 5.79 -8.15 -5.96
CA ASP A 113 6.65 -9.33 -5.88
C ASP A 113 7.66 -9.17 -4.73
N ASP A 114 8.18 -7.95 -4.54
CA ASP A 114 9.08 -7.63 -3.43
C ASP A 114 8.31 -7.43 -2.12
N PRO A 115 8.65 -8.15 -1.04
CA PRO A 115 7.93 -8.09 0.24
C PRO A 115 8.05 -6.73 0.95
N ILE A 116 9.00 -5.89 0.57
CA ILE A 116 9.29 -4.61 1.25
C ILE A 116 8.78 -3.42 0.42
N ALA A 117 8.72 -3.53 -0.92
CA ALA A 117 8.42 -2.42 -1.82
C ALA A 117 7.02 -1.83 -1.57
N ALA A 118 5.96 -2.65 -1.60
CA ALA A 118 4.59 -2.18 -1.39
C ALA A 118 4.34 -1.63 0.03
N PRO A 119 4.77 -2.30 1.13
CA PRO A 119 4.63 -1.76 2.47
C PRO A 119 5.33 -0.41 2.68
N LYS A 120 6.54 -0.24 2.15
CA LYS A 120 7.31 0.99 2.28
C LYS A 120 6.59 2.18 1.68
N VAL A 121 6.16 2.08 0.42
CA VAL A 121 5.41 3.15 -0.24
C VAL A 121 4.07 3.40 0.46
N ALA A 122 3.36 2.35 0.89
CA ALA A 122 2.10 2.48 1.61
C ALA A 122 2.26 3.25 2.93
N VAL A 123 3.30 2.94 3.72
CA VAL A 123 3.57 3.62 4.99
C VAL A 123 4.04 5.06 4.78
N ASP A 124 4.92 5.32 3.81
CA ASP A 124 5.38 6.68 3.52
C ASP A 124 4.23 7.56 3.00
N TYR A 125 3.33 6.98 2.20
CA TYR A 125 2.12 7.68 1.78
C TYR A 125 1.15 7.92 2.94
N ALA A 126 1.00 6.98 3.87
CA ALA A 126 0.17 7.13 5.06
C ALA A 126 0.68 8.24 6.00
N LYS A 127 1.99 8.47 6.07
CA LYS A 127 2.58 9.61 6.80
C LYS A 127 2.22 10.95 6.17
N THR A 128 2.11 11.01 4.85
CA THR A 128 1.78 12.24 4.11
C THR A 128 0.28 12.51 4.09
N ASN A 129 -0.57 11.47 4.06
CA ASN A 129 -2.01 11.56 3.95
C ASN A 129 -2.72 10.80 5.08
N ALA A 130 -3.25 11.53 6.07
CA ALA A 130 -4.00 10.95 7.20
C ALA A 130 -5.28 10.18 6.78
N LYS A 131 -5.78 10.40 5.55
CA LYS A 131 -6.96 9.71 5.00
C LYS A 131 -6.67 8.28 4.52
N PHE A 132 -5.40 7.94 4.35
CA PHE A 132 -4.96 6.62 3.93
C PHE A 132 -4.56 5.82 5.17
N VAL A 133 -5.37 4.84 5.53
CA VAL A 133 -5.16 4.02 6.74
C VAL A 133 -4.83 2.59 6.33
N ILE A 134 -3.68 2.10 6.76
CA ILE A 134 -3.25 0.72 6.56
C ILE A 134 -3.99 -0.16 7.57
N LEU A 135 -4.67 -1.19 7.11
CA LEU A 135 -5.39 -2.14 7.94
C LEU A 135 -4.54 -3.35 8.33
N GLY A 136 -3.65 -3.76 7.44
CA GLY A 136 -2.79 -4.91 7.58
C GLY A 136 -2.43 -5.51 6.24
N GLY A 137 -1.82 -6.69 6.25
CA GLY A 137 -1.44 -7.38 5.02
C GLY A 137 -1.06 -8.83 5.26
N VAL A 138 -0.59 -9.47 4.20
CA VAL A 138 -0.02 -10.82 4.24
C VAL A 138 1.30 -10.80 3.50
N VAL A 139 2.30 -11.44 4.08
CA VAL A 139 3.61 -11.71 3.43
C VAL A 139 3.76 -13.22 3.33
N GLY A 140 3.76 -13.72 2.10
CA GLY A 140 3.65 -15.16 1.89
C GLY A 140 2.38 -15.71 2.54
N THR A 141 2.50 -16.57 3.53
CA THR A 141 1.39 -17.17 4.28
C THR A 141 1.10 -16.50 5.62
N THR A 142 1.95 -15.56 6.05
CA THR A 142 1.87 -14.95 7.38
C THR A 142 1.03 -13.69 7.36
N PHE A 143 0.00 -13.65 8.19
CA PHE A 143 -0.80 -12.43 8.42
C PHE A 143 0.00 -11.41 9.22
N ILE A 144 -0.08 -10.15 8.83
CA ILE A 144 0.62 -9.04 9.47
C ILE A 144 -0.37 -7.90 9.72
N ASP A 145 -0.43 -7.46 10.96
CA ASP A 145 -1.24 -6.33 11.37
C ASP A 145 -0.62 -4.98 10.93
N ALA A 146 -1.34 -3.88 11.12
CA ALA A 146 -0.91 -2.54 10.73
C ALA A 146 0.48 -2.16 11.28
N ASP A 147 0.80 -2.54 12.51
CA ASP A 147 2.10 -2.26 13.12
C ASP A 147 3.20 -3.14 12.54
N GLY A 148 2.90 -4.38 12.18
CA GLY A 148 3.81 -5.23 11.44
C GLY A 148 4.13 -4.72 10.04
N VAL A 149 3.15 -4.13 9.34
CA VAL A 149 3.38 -3.47 8.04
C VAL A 149 4.31 -2.26 8.20
N LYS A 150 4.18 -1.48 9.28
CA LYS A 150 5.11 -0.37 9.59
C LYS A 150 6.53 -0.89 9.88
N ALA A 151 6.64 -1.99 10.62
CA ALA A 151 7.94 -2.64 10.89
C ALA A 151 8.60 -3.13 9.59
N LEU A 152 7.84 -3.75 8.69
CA LEU A 152 8.35 -4.12 7.36
C LEU A 152 8.81 -2.92 6.53
N ALA A 153 8.08 -1.80 6.58
CA ALA A 153 8.46 -0.58 5.88
C ALA A 153 9.76 0.06 6.41
N SER A 154 10.12 -0.21 7.67
CA SER A 154 11.38 0.27 8.25
C SER A 154 12.59 -0.57 7.85
N LEU A 155 12.36 -1.75 7.25
CA LEU A 155 13.46 -2.60 6.77
C LEU A 155 14.12 -1.99 5.52
N PRO A 156 15.45 -2.18 5.38
CA PRO A 156 16.17 -1.81 4.17
C PRO A 156 15.69 -2.64 2.97
N SER A 157 15.99 -2.16 1.77
CA SER A 157 15.64 -2.88 0.53
C SER A 157 16.25 -4.29 0.48
N LEU A 158 15.68 -5.19 -0.32
CA LEU A 158 16.19 -6.57 -0.46
C LEU A 158 17.68 -6.62 -0.80
N ASN A 159 18.15 -5.72 -1.66
CA ASN A 159 19.57 -5.67 -2.04
C ASN A 159 20.46 -5.19 -0.88
N GLU A 160 20.00 -4.23 -0.09
CA GLU A 160 20.68 -3.76 1.11
C GLU A 160 20.72 -4.86 2.19
N LEU A 161 19.65 -5.64 2.36
CA LEU A 161 19.64 -6.80 3.26
C LEU A 161 20.66 -7.86 2.83
N ARG A 162 20.72 -8.18 1.53
CA ARG A 162 21.71 -9.11 0.99
C ARG A 162 23.13 -8.58 1.18
N ALA A 163 23.37 -7.29 0.95
CA ALA A 163 24.66 -6.65 1.19
C ALA A 163 25.05 -6.68 2.68
N THR A 164 24.08 -6.46 3.57
CA THR A 164 24.30 -6.54 5.02
C THR A 164 24.70 -7.95 5.45
N ILE A 165 24.01 -8.98 4.92
CA ILE A 165 24.36 -10.40 5.21
C ILE A 165 25.77 -10.72 4.70
N ALA A 166 26.10 -10.31 3.46
CA ALA A 166 27.44 -10.50 2.90
C ALA A 166 28.50 -9.75 3.74
N GLY A 167 28.20 -8.52 4.18
CA GLY A 167 29.04 -7.74 5.06
C GLY A 167 29.27 -8.42 6.43
N MET A 168 28.23 -9.03 7.02
CA MET A 168 28.34 -9.76 8.27
C MET A 168 29.29 -10.97 8.16
N LEU A 169 29.29 -11.67 7.04
CA LEU A 169 30.21 -12.79 6.79
C LEU A 169 31.70 -12.34 6.70
N LEU A 170 31.92 -11.12 6.19
CA LEU A 170 33.27 -10.54 6.08
C LEU A 170 33.73 -9.81 7.35
N GLN A 171 32.83 -9.53 8.29
CA GLN A 171 33.14 -8.78 9.51
C GLN A 171 34.29 -9.39 10.36
N PRO A 172 34.37 -10.71 10.60
CA PRO A 172 35.45 -11.28 11.40
C PRO A 172 36.83 -10.98 10.81
N ALA A 173 36.99 -11.18 9.49
CA ALA A 173 38.25 -10.89 8.80
C ALA A 173 38.62 -9.41 8.85
N THR A 174 37.62 -8.55 8.61
CA THR A 174 37.76 -7.09 8.65
C THR A 174 38.15 -6.60 10.07
N LYS A 175 37.54 -7.18 11.12
CA LYS A 175 37.90 -6.86 12.51
C LYS A 175 39.37 -7.20 12.84
N ILE A 176 39.82 -8.35 12.41
CA ILE A 176 41.23 -8.76 12.61
C ILE A 176 42.16 -7.78 11.88
N ALA A 177 41.91 -7.48 10.62
CA ALA A 177 42.71 -6.52 9.87
C ALA A 177 42.71 -5.12 10.49
N ARG A 178 41.60 -4.64 11.01
CA ARG A 178 41.48 -3.35 11.73
C ARG A 178 42.32 -3.34 13.02
N ILE A 179 42.29 -4.43 13.80
CA ILE A 179 43.08 -4.54 15.03
C ILE A 179 44.59 -4.48 14.73
N LEU A 180 45.02 -5.14 13.65
CA LEU A 180 46.44 -5.11 13.23
C LEU A 180 46.87 -3.74 12.72
N GLN A 181 45.96 -2.99 12.07
CA GLN A 181 46.26 -1.64 11.56
C GLN A 181 46.10 -0.56 12.63
N ALA A 182 45.39 -0.80 13.72
CA ALA A 182 45.06 0.19 14.73
C ALA A 182 46.27 0.89 15.35
N PRO A 183 47.37 0.16 15.75
CA PRO A 183 48.52 0.81 16.34
C PRO A 183 49.19 1.84 15.42
N GLY A 184 49.41 1.47 14.15
CA GLY A 184 50.00 2.40 13.17
C GLY A 184 49.17 3.64 12.94
N GLY A 185 47.83 3.46 12.80
CA GLY A 185 46.88 4.58 12.62
C GLY A 185 46.79 5.49 13.83
N GLN A 186 46.90 4.94 15.04
CA GLN A 186 46.90 5.74 16.28
C GLN A 186 48.18 6.58 16.40
N ILE A 187 49.36 6.04 16.12
CA ILE A 187 50.62 6.76 16.11
C ILE A 187 50.59 7.89 15.09
N ALA A 188 50.17 7.62 13.88
CA ALA A 188 50.04 8.65 12.84
C ALA A 188 49.11 9.81 13.23
N ARG A 189 47.99 9.52 13.91
CA ARG A 189 47.07 10.56 14.43
C ARG A 189 47.68 11.41 15.51
N VAL A 190 48.44 10.81 16.44
CA VAL A 190 49.11 11.53 17.52
C VAL A 190 50.18 12.45 16.94
N ILE A 191 50.99 11.99 15.98
CA ILE A 191 52.02 12.79 15.32
C ILE A 191 51.35 13.96 14.56
N SER A 192 50.27 13.69 13.79
CA SER A 192 49.54 14.71 13.08
C SER A 192 48.90 15.75 14.01
N ALA A 193 48.36 15.33 15.16
CA ALA A 193 47.79 16.24 16.16
C ALA A 193 48.89 17.10 16.79
N HIS A 194 50.09 16.54 17.06
CA HIS A 194 51.23 17.28 17.61
C HIS A 194 51.72 18.33 16.59
N ALA A 195 51.88 17.95 15.31
CA ALA A 195 52.27 18.87 14.25
C ALA A 195 51.32 20.06 14.12
N LYS A 196 50.01 19.80 14.09
CA LYS A 196 49.02 20.87 14.06
C LYS A 196 49.03 21.80 15.29
N LYS A 197 49.35 21.26 16.44
CA LYS A 197 49.48 22.05 17.68
C LYS A 197 50.73 22.94 17.66
N SER A 198 51.81 22.47 17.07
CA SER A 198 53.04 23.25 16.91
C SER A 198 52.94 24.32 15.82
N GLU A 199 52.06 24.16 14.82
CA GLU A 199 51.77 25.20 13.80
C GLU A 199 50.80 26.29 14.32
N ALA A 200 50.05 25.99 15.38
CA ALA A 200 49.06 26.91 15.95
C ALA A 200 49.57 27.69 17.16
N ALA A 201 50.80 27.42 17.60
CA ALA A 201 51.54 28.11 18.68
C ALA A 201 52.63 29.02 18.11
#